data_f33c1394546ed9baea830e81cc9ba193
#
_entry.id   f33c1394546ed9baea830e81cc9ba193
#
_cell.length_a   1.000
_cell.length_b   1.000
_cell.length_c   1.000
_cell.angle_alpha   90.00
_cell.angle_beta   90.00
_cell.angle_gamma   90.00
#
_symmetry.space_group_name_H-M   'P 1'
#
loop_
_entity.id
_entity.type
_entity.pdbx_description
1 polymer ?
#
loop_
_entity_poly.entity_id
_entity_poly.type
_entity_poly.pdbx_seq_one_letter_code
_entity_poly.pdbx_strand_id
1 'polypeptide(L)'
;MGSAQWKEIFNALQKTNKPFQYKQGMDERLLTEEKCKMLKESKYDGDYIFAFDNIADKETIIEKGKMLRKYFTGKGHNIKFYVLCAFDRNGKYDNAFWVQDIKDTFERIFILSQYNFKPYIMRYEKYRDSPYYGTYVNLASWCNQPSIFFNNSYYEYCVKDDN
;
A
#
# COMPACT_ATOMS: atom_id res chain seq x y z
N MET A 1 2.00 -11.19 -11.61
CA MET A 1 1.22 -12.41 -11.32
C MET A 1 -0.21 -12.40 -11.91
N GLY A 2 -0.54 -11.44 -12.74
CA GLY A 2 -1.85 -11.33 -13.42
C GLY A 2 -1.95 -12.04 -14.79
N SER A 3 -0.84 -12.53 -15.33
CA SER A 3 -0.84 -13.27 -16.61
C SER A 3 -1.43 -14.68 -16.43
N ALA A 4 -2.08 -15.22 -17.49
CA ALA A 4 -2.49 -16.63 -17.53
C ALA A 4 -1.29 -17.58 -17.36
N GLN A 5 -0.10 -17.14 -17.78
CA GLN A 5 1.16 -17.89 -17.70
C GLN A 5 1.94 -17.62 -16.41
N TRP A 6 1.32 -17.05 -15.37
CA TRP A 6 2.02 -16.64 -14.16
C TRP A 6 2.80 -17.79 -13.49
N LYS A 7 2.29 -19.02 -13.52
CA LYS A 7 2.97 -20.21 -12.97
C LYS A 7 4.26 -20.53 -13.72
N GLU A 8 4.23 -20.47 -15.05
CA GLU A 8 5.39 -20.72 -15.89
C GLU A 8 6.48 -19.69 -15.65
N ILE A 9 6.10 -18.41 -15.63
CA ILE A 9 7.00 -17.29 -15.35
C ILE A 9 7.61 -17.44 -13.96
N PHE A 10 6.78 -17.73 -12.95
CA PHE A 10 7.24 -17.90 -11.59
C PHE A 10 8.20 -19.09 -11.44
N ASN A 11 7.85 -20.23 -12.03
CA ASN A 11 8.71 -21.42 -12.04
C ASN A 11 10.04 -21.16 -12.77
N ALA A 12 10.02 -20.40 -13.85
CA ALA A 12 11.24 -20.00 -14.54
C ALA A 12 12.14 -19.11 -13.66
N LEU A 13 11.56 -18.15 -12.93
CA LEU A 13 12.28 -17.34 -11.95
C LEU A 13 12.89 -18.20 -10.83
N GLN A 14 12.13 -19.17 -10.31
CA GLN A 14 12.63 -20.08 -9.27
C GLN A 14 13.81 -20.94 -9.75
N LYS A 15 13.76 -21.42 -11.01
CA LYS A 15 14.84 -22.19 -11.62
C LYS A 15 16.15 -21.43 -11.72
N THR A 16 16.13 -20.11 -11.79
CA THR A 16 17.36 -19.29 -11.77
C THR A 16 18.12 -19.39 -10.46
N ASN A 17 17.46 -19.83 -9.39
CA ASN A 17 17.96 -19.86 -8.02
C ASN A 17 18.49 -18.51 -7.49
N LYS A 18 18.12 -17.40 -8.14
CA LYS A 18 18.49 -16.02 -7.76
C LYS A 18 17.33 -15.34 -7.00
N PRO A 19 17.63 -14.42 -6.07
CA PRO A 19 16.61 -13.55 -5.49
C PRO A 19 15.90 -12.71 -6.55
N PHE A 20 14.61 -12.45 -6.38
CA PHE A 20 13.81 -11.62 -7.28
C PHE A 20 12.76 -10.83 -6.55
N GLN A 21 12.28 -9.73 -7.15
CA GLN A 21 11.23 -8.87 -6.62
C GLN A 21 10.33 -8.34 -7.74
N TYR A 22 9.04 -8.20 -7.45
CA TYR A 22 8.09 -7.47 -8.30
C TYR A 22 8.03 -5.99 -7.89
N LYS A 23 8.93 -5.17 -8.45
CA LYS A 23 9.08 -3.75 -8.06
C LYS A 23 7.88 -2.86 -8.40
N GLN A 24 7.12 -3.20 -9.44
CA GLN A 24 5.95 -2.44 -9.86
C GLN A 24 4.68 -2.79 -9.07
N GLY A 25 4.80 -3.74 -8.13
CA GLY A 25 3.68 -4.21 -7.34
C GLY A 25 2.93 -5.37 -7.98
N MET A 26 2.06 -5.95 -7.18
CA MET A 26 1.19 -7.06 -7.54
C MET A 26 -0.27 -6.62 -7.38
N ASP A 27 -1.14 -7.11 -8.24
CA ASP A 27 -2.57 -6.89 -8.11
C ASP A 27 -3.13 -7.83 -7.01
N GLU A 28 -3.55 -7.26 -5.90
CA GLU A 28 -4.09 -7.99 -4.74
C GLU A 28 -5.37 -8.76 -5.09
N ARG A 29 -6.18 -8.26 -6.02
CA ARG A 29 -7.43 -8.90 -6.48
C ARG A 29 -7.16 -10.27 -7.08
N LEU A 30 -5.99 -10.44 -7.69
CA LEU A 30 -5.56 -11.68 -8.33
C LEU A 30 -4.77 -12.60 -7.38
N LEU A 31 -4.61 -12.20 -6.13
CA LEU A 31 -3.90 -12.98 -5.13
C LEU A 31 -4.75 -14.17 -4.66
N THR A 32 -4.15 -15.35 -4.62
CA THR A 32 -4.74 -16.59 -4.14
C THR A 32 -3.86 -17.22 -3.06
N GLU A 33 -4.41 -18.15 -2.29
CA GLU A 33 -3.62 -18.90 -1.29
C GLU A 33 -2.42 -19.62 -1.93
N GLU A 34 -2.62 -20.19 -3.12
CA GLU A 34 -1.54 -20.83 -3.87
C GLU A 34 -0.41 -19.86 -4.17
N LYS A 35 -0.75 -18.66 -4.67
CA LYS A 35 0.23 -17.61 -4.96
C LYS A 35 0.97 -17.12 -3.71
N CYS A 36 0.24 -16.95 -2.60
CA CYS A 36 0.85 -16.59 -1.33
C CYS A 36 1.85 -17.65 -0.86
N LYS A 37 1.47 -18.92 -0.94
CA LYS A 37 2.35 -20.04 -0.58
C LYS A 37 3.61 -20.06 -1.45
N MET A 38 3.45 -19.98 -2.76
CA MET A 38 4.57 -19.96 -3.70
C MET A 38 5.51 -18.77 -3.47
N LEU A 39 4.96 -17.58 -3.23
CA LEU A 39 5.76 -16.38 -2.90
C LEU A 39 6.54 -16.57 -1.60
N LYS A 40 5.90 -17.10 -0.56
CA LYS A 40 6.54 -17.35 0.74
C LYS A 40 7.69 -18.34 0.64
N GLU A 41 7.54 -19.39 -0.16
CA GLU A 41 8.53 -20.45 -0.36
C GLU A 41 9.63 -20.06 -1.35
N SER A 42 9.49 -18.94 -2.04
CA SER A 42 10.44 -18.47 -3.03
C SER A 42 11.58 -17.64 -2.43
N LYS A 43 12.61 -17.39 -3.23
CA LYS A 43 13.69 -16.44 -2.91
C LYS A 43 13.26 -15.00 -3.22
N TYR A 44 12.05 -14.61 -2.77
CA TYR A 44 11.58 -13.24 -2.92
C TYR A 44 12.40 -12.32 -2.01
N ASP A 45 12.88 -11.21 -2.57
CA ASP A 45 13.71 -10.24 -1.86
C ASP A 45 13.03 -8.87 -1.84
N GLY A 46 12.95 -8.27 -0.65
CA GLY A 46 12.33 -6.97 -0.44
C GLY A 46 10.85 -7.00 -0.08
N ASP A 47 10.19 -5.86 -0.28
CA ASP A 47 8.77 -5.68 0.08
C ASP A 47 7.84 -6.39 -0.91
N TYR A 48 6.79 -7.02 -0.39
CA TYR A 48 5.62 -7.44 -1.18
C TYR A 48 4.75 -6.21 -1.42
N ILE A 49 4.74 -5.71 -2.64
CA ILE A 49 4.13 -4.43 -3.00
C ILE A 49 2.77 -4.65 -3.65
N PHE A 50 1.76 -3.96 -3.14
CA PHE A 50 0.38 -3.92 -3.64
C PHE A 50 -0.08 -2.47 -3.80
N ALA A 51 -1.33 -2.26 -4.25
CA ALA A 51 -1.94 -0.95 -4.33
C ALA A 51 -3.29 -0.92 -3.60
N PHE A 52 -3.64 0.23 -3.03
CA PHE A 52 -4.96 0.52 -2.48
C PHE A 52 -5.34 1.94 -2.87
N ASP A 53 -5.64 2.13 -4.17
CA ASP A 53 -5.83 3.45 -4.75
C ASP A 53 -7.28 3.95 -4.66
N ASN A 54 -8.25 3.05 -4.48
CA ASN A 54 -9.66 3.39 -4.38
C ASN A 54 -10.29 2.79 -3.12
N ILE A 55 -10.97 3.62 -2.33
CA ILE A 55 -11.68 3.16 -1.13
C ILE A 55 -12.80 2.14 -1.45
N ALA A 56 -13.33 2.16 -2.66
CA ALA A 56 -14.32 1.16 -3.09
C ALA A 56 -13.78 -0.29 -3.07
N ASP A 57 -12.46 -0.47 -3.10
CA ASP A 57 -11.81 -1.79 -3.04
C ASP A 57 -11.64 -2.31 -1.59
N LYS A 58 -12.12 -1.58 -0.57
CA LYS A 58 -11.87 -1.87 0.84
C LYS A 58 -12.20 -3.29 1.26
N GLU A 59 -13.34 -3.84 0.82
CA GLU A 59 -13.76 -5.20 1.19
C GLU A 59 -12.78 -6.24 0.63
N THR A 60 -12.32 -6.04 -0.60
CA THR A 60 -11.29 -6.89 -1.22
C THR A 60 -9.97 -6.80 -0.45
N ILE A 61 -9.54 -5.59 -0.09
CA ILE A 61 -8.30 -5.38 0.68
C ILE A 61 -8.39 -6.04 2.06
N ILE A 62 -9.54 -5.96 2.74
CA ILE A 62 -9.77 -6.62 4.03
C ILE A 62 -9.67 -8.15 3.89
N GLU A 63 -10.34 -8.73 2.88
CA GLU A 63 -10.26 -10.17 2.61
C GLU A 63 -8.82 -10.62 2.32
N LYS A 64 -8.16 -9.93 1.40
CA LYS A 64 -6.77 -10.26 1.01
C LYS A 64 -5.78 -9.98 2.13
N GLY A 65 -6.05 -8.97 2.96
CA GLY A 65 -5.27 -8.66 4.16
C GLY A 65 -5.24 -9.81 5.16
N LYS A 66 -6.40 -10.42 5.44
CA LYS A 66 -6.49 -11.63 6.27
C LYS A 66 -5.67 -12.78 5.68
N MET A 67 -5.79 -13.00 4.37
CA MET A 67 -5.03 -14.04 3.67
C MET A 67 -3.52 -13.78 3.72
N LEU A 68 -3.09 -12.55 3.43
CA LEU A 68 -1.68 -12.17 3.50
C LEU A 68 -1.11 -12.41 4.90
N ARG A 69 -1.83 -12.04 5.97
CA ARG A 69 -1.38 -12.30 7.35
C ARG A 69 -1.31 -13.77 7.73
N LYS A 70 -2.16 -14.61 7.17
CA LYS A 70 -2.08 -16.07 7.34
C LYS A 70 -0.74 -16.62 6.84
N TYR A 71 -0.24 -16.11 5.71
CA TYR A 71 0.97 -16.63 5.07
C TYR A 71 2.25 -15.90 5.48
N PHE A 72 2.17 -14.60 5.76
CA PHE A 72 3.33 -13.73 6.03
C PHE A 72 3.30 -13.20 7.47
N THR A 73 3.63 -14.04 8.42
CA THR A 73 3.57 -13.73 9.87
C THR A 73 4.90 -13.30 10.47
N GLY A 74 6.02 -13.52 9.79
CA GLY A 74 7.36 -13.24 10.32
C GLY A 74 7.80 -11.78 10.17
N LYS A 75 8.79 -11.35 10.97
CA LYS A 75 9.37 -10.01 10.90
C LYS A 75 10.06 -9.69 9.56
N GLY A 76 10.48 -10.71 8.79
CA GLY A 76 11.11 -10.54 7.50
C GLY A 76 10.16 -10.26 6.32
N HIS A 77 8.86 -10.36 6.54
CA HIS A 77 7.88 -10.16 5.47
C HIS A 77 7.29 -8.77 5.53
N ASN A 78 7.82 -7.89 4.69
CA ASN A 78 7.35 -6.52 4.56
C ASN A 78 6.26 -6.43 3.50
N ILE A 79 5.03 -6.14 3.92
CA ILE A 79 3.90 -5.91 3.02
C ILE A 79 3.66 -4.41 2.93
N LYS A 80 3.75 -3.87 1.72
CA LYS A 80 3.61 -2.46 1.41
C LYS A 80 2.44 -2.23 0.47
N PHE A 81 1.64 -1.23 0.76
CA PHE A 81 0.58 -0.78 -0.13
C PHE A 81 0.84 0.65 -0.59
N TYR A 82 0.90 0.85 -1.89
CA TYR A 82 0.81 2.17 -2.47
C TYR A 82 -0.62 2.70 -2.30
N VAL A 83 -0.73 3.94 -1.87
CA VAL A 83 -1.99 4.65 -1.65
C VAL A 83 -1.93 5.95 -2.42
N LEU A 84 -2.54 5.98 -3.61
CA LEU A 84 -2.61 7.18 -4.43
C LEU A 84 -3.64 8.14 -3.82
N CYS A 85 -3.27 9.39 -3.63
CA CYS A 85 -4.15 10.45 -3.17
C CYS A 85 -4.06 11.68 -4.08
N ALA A 86 -5.01 12.61 -3.92
CA ALA A 86 -5.15 13.82 -4.72
C ALA A 86 -5.39 13.54 -6.22
N PHE A 87 -5.95 12.39 -6.58
CA PHE A 87 -6.24 12.02 -7.96
C PHE A 87 -7.75 11.87 -8.19
N ASP A 88 -8.30 12.71 -9.06
CA ASP A 88 -9.65 12.53 -9.61
C ASP A 88 -9.60 12.17 -11.09
N ARG A 89 -10.24 11.05 -11.43
CA ARG A 89 -10.30 10.55 -12.82
C ARG A 89 -10.98 11.54 -13.77
N ASN A 90 -11.94 12.31 -13.26
CA ASN A 90 -12.73 13.26 -14.07
C ASN A 90 -12.09 14.66 -14.08
N GLY A 91 -11.01 14.88 -13.34
CA GLY A 91 -10.33 16.17 -13.23
C GLY A 91 -11.11 17.23 -12.47
N LYS A 92 -12.06 16.82 -11.61
CA LYS A 92 -12.90 17.73 -10.83
C LYS A 92 -12.30 17.94 -9.44
N TYR A 93 -11.59 19.03 -9.26
CA TYR A 93 -10.86 19.36 -8.02
C TYR A 93 -11.56 20.50 -7.25
N ASP A 94 -12.79 20.23 -6.78
CA ASP A 94 -13.52 21.14 -5.89
C ASP A 94 -13.25 20.83 -4.41
N ASN A 95 -13.77 21.69 -3.51
CA ASN A 95 -13.58 21.49 -2.07
C ASN A 95 -14.19 20.18 -1.55
N ALA A 96 -15.29 19.73 -2.14
CA ALA A 96 -15.92 18.47 -1.75
C ALA A 96 -15.00 17.27 -2.10
N PHE A 97 -14.37 17.31 -3.27
CA PHE A 97 -13.35 16.32 -3.65
C PHE A 97 -12.20 16.28 -2.63
N TRP A 98 -11.59 17.43 -2.32
CA TRP A 98 -10.43 17.46 -1.41
C TRP A 98 -10.75 16.90 -0.03
N VAL A 99 -11.88 17.27 0.54
CA VAL A 99 -12.33 16.76 1.85
C VAL A 99 -12.57 15.26 1.81
N GLN A 100 -13.20 14.77 0.74
CA GLN A 100 -13.49 13.34 0.61
C GLN A 100 -12.21 12.52 0.37
N ASP A 101 -11.31 12.98 -0.50
CA ASP A 101 -10.06 12.27 -0.77
C ASP A 101 -9.18 12.13 0.49
N ILE A 102 -9.13 13.17 1.34
CA ILE A 102 -8.42 13.09 2.63
C ILE A 102 -9.08 12.06 3.54
N LYS A 103 -10.41 12.07 3.69
CA LYS A 103 -11.14 11.08 4.49
C LYS A 103 -10.88 9.65 4.01
N ASP A 104 -11.01 9.43 2.70
CA ASP A 104 -10.78 8.13 2.07
C ASP A 104 -9.32 7.68 2.24
N THR A 105 -8.38 8.61 2.19
CA THR A 105 -6.97 8.32 2.41
C THR A 105 -6.71 7.87 3.85
N PHE A 106 -7.27 8.57 4.85
CA PHE A 106 -7.17 8.14 6.24
C PHE A 106 -7.84 6.77 6.48
N GLU A 107 -9.02 6.52 5.91
CA GLU A 107 -9.70 5.23 6.02
C GLU A 107 -8.85 4.11 5.44
N ARG A 108 -8.24 4.30 4.26
CA ARG A 108 -7.32 3.33 3.65
C ARG A 108 -6.11 3.05 4.54
N ILE A 109 -5.47 4.10 5.08
CA ILE A 109 -4.34 3.97 6.02
C ILE A 109 -4.78 3.19 7.26
N PHE A 110 -5.94 3.52 7.83
CA PHE A 110 -6.47 2.83 9.01
C PHE A 110 -6.70 1.34 8.75
N ILE A 111 -7.32 0.97 7.62
CA ILE A 111 -7.52 -0.43 7.23
C ILE A 111 -6.16 -1.15 7.14
N LEU A 112 -5.17 -0.56 6.49
CA LEU A 112 -3.84 -1.17 6.34
C LEU A 112 -3.14 -1.35 7.69
N SER A 113 -3.28 -0.39 8.60
CA SER A 113 -2.67 -0.45 9.94
C SER A 113 -3.20 -1.60 10.78
N GLN A 114 -4.48 -1.98 10.62
CA GLN A 114 -5.08 -3.13 11.32
C GLN A 114 -4.39 -4.47 10.99
N TYR A 115 -3.71 -4.52 9.85
CA TYR A 115 -2.95 -5.69 9.41
C TYR A 115 -1.43 -5.52 9.57
N ASN A 116 -0.96 -4.44 10.21
CA ASN A 116 0.47 -4.11 10.25
C ASN A 116 1.11 -4.00 8.85
N PHE A 117 0.37 -3.55 7.85
CA PHE A 117 0.91 -3.26 6.53
C PHE A 117 1.49 -1.85 6.49
N LYS A 118 2.50 -1.66 5.65
CA LYS A 118 3.12 -0.35 5.41
C LYS A 118 2.32 0.41 4.35
N PRO A 119 1.59 1.49 4.68
CA PRO A 119 1.11 2.40 3.65
C PRO A 119 2.30 3.18 3.07
N TYR A 120 2.21 3.49 1.79
CA TYR A 120 3.13 4.39 1.11
C TYR A 120 2.32 5.38 0.30
N ILE A 121 2.27 6.61 0.75
CA ILE A 121 1.46 7.66 0.14
C ILE A 121 2.12 8.16 -1.14
N MET A 122 1.41 8.00 -2.25
CA MET A 122 1.75 8.55 -3.55
C MET A 122 0.84 9.74 -3.82
N ARG A 123 1.41 10.93 -3.87
CA ARG A 123 0.66 12.16 -4.12
C ARG A 123 0.63 12.45 -5.62
N TYR A 124 -0.57 12.45 -6.22
CA TYR A 124 -0.73 12.96 -7.58
C TYR A 124 -0.41 14.46 -7.60
N GLU A 125 0.18 14.97 -8.67
CA GLU A 125 0.71 16.34 -8.75
C GLU A 125 -0.27 17.45 -8.32
N LYS A 126 -1.58 17.21 -8.50
CA LYS A 126 -2.65 18.13 -8.13
C LYS A 126 -2.78 18.40 -6.62
N TYR A 127 -2.14 17.60 -5.75
CA TYR A 127 -2.11 17.91 -4.32
C TYR A 127 -1.57 19.31 -4.02
N ARG A 128 -0.76 19.87 -4.93
CA ARG A 128 -0.16 21.22 -4.79
C ARG A 128 -1.18 22.33 -4.91
N ASP A 129 -2.28 22.10 -5.62
CA ASP A 129 -3.37 23.04 -5.84
C ASP A 129 -4.44 22.94 -4.72
N SER A 130 -4.29 21.97 -3.80
CA SER A 130 -5.25 21.72 -2.73
C SER A 130 -5.15 22.78 -1.62
N PRO A 131 -6.30 23.25 -1.07
CA PRO A 131 -6.30 24.03 0.16
C PRO A 131 -5.77 23.24 1.37
N TYR A 132 -5.66 21.92 1.26
CA TYR A 132 -5.12 21.00 2.27
C TYR A 132 -3.72 20.48 1.92
N TYR A 133 -2.95 21.25 1.18
CA TYR A 133 -1.57 20.92 0.76
C TYR A 133 -0.73 20.36 1.93
N GLY A 134 -0.72 21.06 3.07
CA GLY A 134 0.05 20.67 4.25
C GLY A 134 -0.35 19.28 4.77
N THR A 135 -1.64 18.96 4.76
CA THR A 135 -2.14 17.63 5.17
C THR A 135 -1.57 16.53 4.28
N TYR A 136 -1.55 16.72 2.96
CA TYR A 136 -0.97 15.73 2.02
C TYR A 136 0.54 15.58 2.21
N VAL A 137 1.25 16.67 2.51
CA VAL A 137 2.68 16.61 2.82
C VAL A 137 2.92 15.82 4.09
N ASN A 138 2.20 16.13 5.17
CA ASN A 138 2.36 15.47 6.46
C ASN A 138 1.97 13.99 6.41
N LEU A 139 0.88 13.64 5.70
CA LEU A 139 0.49 12.25 5.49
C LEU A 139 1.61 11.43 4.83
N ALA A 140 2.21 11.97 3.77
CA ALA A 140 3.30 11.28 3.09
C ALA A 140 4.56 11.18 3.97
N SER A 141 4.91 12.24 4.69
CA SER A 141 6.07 12.25 5.58
C SER A 141 5.91 11.27 6.74
N TRP A 142 4.71 11.17 7.29
CA TRP A 142 4.38 10.23 8.35
C TRP A 142 4.35 8.77 7.86
N CYS A 143 3.59 8.46 6.81
CA CYS A 143 3.39 7.10 6.32
C CYS A 143 4.62 6.49 5.65
N ASN A 144 5.39 7.30 4.88
CA ASN A 144 6.47 6.78 4.05
C ASN A 144 7.73 6.44 4.85
N GLN A 145 7.73 6.73 6.14
CA GLN A 145 8.79 6.38 7.08
C GLN A 145 8.27 5.33 8.08
N PRO A 146 8.52 4.03 7.87
CA PRO A 146 7.96 2.96 8.71
C PRO A 146 8.26 3.13 10.20
N SER A 147 9.45 3.62 10.56
CA SER A 147 9.82 3.89 11.95
C SER A 147 8.97 4.98 12.60
N ILE A 148 8.49 5.95 11.83
CA ILE A 148 7.59 6.99 12.31
C ILE A 148 6.17 6.44 12.37
N PHE A 149 5.70 5.85 11.27
CA PHE A 149 4.33 5.35 11.13
C PHE A 149 3.93 4.34 12.23
N PHE A 150 4.80 3.37 12.50
CA PHE A 150 4.49 2.32 13.49
C PHE A 150 4.68 2.73 14.95
N ASN A 151 5.33 3.86 15.22
CA ASN A 151 5.60 4.33 16.58
C ASN A 151 4.86 5.60 16.98
N ASN A 152 4.18 6.28 16.04
CA ASN A 152 3.45 7.52 16.33
C ASN A 152 2.10 7.50 15.62
N SER A 153 1.05 7.93 16.31
CA SER A 153 -0.19 8.32 15.64
C SER A 153 0.06 9.55 14.76
N TYR A 154 -0.85 9.81 13.81
CA TYR A 154 -0.76 11.01 12.98
C TYR A 154 -0.81 12.30 13.81
N TYR A 155 -1.63 12.31 14.86
CA TYR A 155 -1.71 13.45 15.78
C TYR A 155 -0.37 13.71 16.48
N GLU A 156 0.25 12.68 17.07
CA GLU A 156 1.56 12.80 17.74
C GLU A 156 2.66 13.25 16.78
N TYR A 157 2.60 12.80 15.52
CA TYR A 157 3.51 13.25 14.48
C TYR A 157 3.37 14.76 14.23
N CYS A 158 2.14 15.24 14.00
CA CYS A 158 1.90 16.67 13.71
C CYS A 158 2.29 17.58 14.88
N VAL A 159 2.03 17.19 16.12
CA VAL A 159 2.35 18.02 17.33
C VAL A 159 3.87 18.10 17.58
N LYS A 160 4.65 17.10 17.18
CA LYS A 160 6.10 17.12 17.33
C LYS A 160 6.80 18.06 16.35
N ASP A 161 6.23 18.27 15.18
CA ASP A 161 6.80 19.15 14.16
C ASP A 161 6.56 20.66 14.46
N ASP A 162 5.65 20.99 15.40
CA ASP A 162 5.33 22.36 15.81
C ASP A 162 6.22 22.88 16.96
N ASN A 163 7.20 22.08 17.45
CA ASN A 163 8.18 22.45 18.46
C ASN A 163 9.61 22.45 17.90
#